data_1b997080dc438bc7853cd5a6749010a1
#
_entry.id   1b997080dc438bc7853cd5a6749010a1
#
_cell.length_a   1.000
_cell.length_b   1.000
_cell.length_c   1.000
_cell.angle_alpha   90.00
_cell.angle_beta   90.00
_cell.angle_gamma   90.00
#
_symmetry.space_group_name_H-M   'P 1'
#
loop_
_entity.id
_entity.type
_entity.pdbx_description
1 polymer ?
#
loop_
_entity_poly.entity_id
_entity_poly.type
_entity_poly.pdbx_seq_one_letter_code
_entity_poly.pdbx_strand_id
1 'polypeptide(L)'
;MLIRNCRIIVDGKEEITNIITSNGKIVVIDNDIKGDMYENVIDARGNYLLPGVIDPHVHMRDPGMTHKEDFTTGSMACAKGGITLFFDMPNTVPNTITKEALENKKKEMIGKAYVNYAFWFGGSKADNHEIVKEVQNEVIGTKVFMNVSTGNMLVEDEKVLENIFKSSKLVGVHAEGDMVKKAIELSEKCDVPVYLCHLSTKEEVEYVREAKKRGLKVYGEVTPHHLFLNVEDVKKNPLLRMKPELKTKEDNEALWEGIIDGTIDTIGTDHAPHRIEEKKEKLIFGIPGAENSLEMMLKAVRCDKISMEKLTKIMSENQAKIFGLENKGKIALWYDADMVIVDMTTDEVISQDEVVSKCGWTPYEGFEKGGKILTTIVGGKVVYNNGEFINKIGKEVI
;
A
#
# COMPACT_ATOMS: atom_id res chain seq x y z
N MET A 1 -12.71 -0.79 -23.59
CA MET A 1 -11.28 -0.97 -23.97
C MET A 1 -11.01 -2.45 -24.09
N LEU A 2 -10.18 -2.85 -25.06
CA LEU A 2 -9.66 -4.21 -25.20
C LEU A 2 -8.20 -4.25 -24.78
N ILE A 3 -7.81 -5.19 -23.92
CA ILE A 3 -6.42 -5.53 -23.60
C ILE A 3 -6.20 -6.93 -24.20
N ARG A 4 -5.33 -7.05 -25.20
CA ARG A 4 -5.06 -8.32 -25.88
C ARG A 4 -3.68 -8.86 -25.54
N ASN A 5 -3.53 -10.18 -25.75
CA ASN A 5 -2.27 -10.90 -25.56
C ASN A 5 -1.68 -10.68 -24.14
N CYS A 6 -2.53 -10.58 -23.11
CA CYS A 6 -2.07 -10.40 -21.74
C CYS A 6 -1.92 -11.76 -21.03
N ARG A 7 -0.84 -11.89 -20.25
CA ARG A 7 -0.59 -13.06 -19.39
C ARG A 7 -1.21 -12.78 -18.02
N ILE A 8 -2.15 -13.62 -17.61
CA ILE A 8 -2.80 -13.56 -16.30
C ILE A 8 -2.51 -14.83 -15.48
N ILE A 9 -2.77 -14.76 -14.17
CA ILE A 9 -2.69 -15.91 -13.28
C ILE A 9 -4.12 -16.34 -12.91
N VAL A 10 -4.47 -17.57 -13.24
CA VAL A 10 -5.75 -18.19 -12.91
C VAL A 10 -5.47 -19.50 -12.18
N ASP A 11 -5.93 -19.63 -10.94
CA ASP A 11 -5.73 -20.81 -10.08
C ASP A 11 -4.27 -21.31 -10.07
N GLY A 12 -3.34 -20.37 -9.94
CA GLY A 12 -1.90 -20.63 -9.89
C GLY A 12 -1.25 -20.97 -11.23
N LYS A 13 -1.98 -20.91 -12.36
CA LYS A 13 -1.46 -21.16 -13.71
C LYS A 13 -1.43 -19.89 -14.53
N GLU A 14 -0.43 -19.80 -15.39
CA GLU A 14 -0.30 -18.71 -16.37
C GLU A 14 -1.13 -19.00 -17.61
N GLU A 15 -1.91 -18.03 -18.06
CA GLU A 15 -2.69 -18.10 -19.28
C GLU A 15 -2.52 -16.82 -20.09
N ILE A 16 -2.41 -16.95 -21.42
CA ILE A 16 -2.45 -15.81 -22.35
C ILE A 16 -3.91 -15.64 -22.79
N THR A 17 -4.47 -14.46 -22.57
CA THR A 17 -5.87 -14.18 -22.87
C THR A 17 -6.08 -12.73 -23.31
N ASN A 18 -7.33 -12.38 -23.62
CA ASN A 18 -7.75 -11.02 -23.91
C ASN A 18 -8.83 -10.61 -22.91
N ILE A 19 -8.83 -9.33 -22.55
CA ILE A 19 -9.77 -8.77 -21.58
C ILE A 19 -10.49 -7.57 -22.18
N ILE A 20 -11.84 -7.56 -22.05
CA ILE A 20 -12.65 -6.39 -22.39
C ILE A 20 -13.11 -5.72 -21.10
N THR A 21 -12.96 -4.41 -21.06
CA THR A 21 -13.49 -3.56 -20.00
C THR A 21 -14.61 -2.66 -20.53
N SER A 22 -15.66 -2.51 -19.73
CA SER A 22 -16.77 -1.60 -20.01
C SER A 22 -17.30 -1.00 -18.70
N ASN A 23 -17.60 0.29 -18.70
CA ASN A 23 -18.11 1.00 -17.51
C ASN A 23 -17.28 0.78 -16.24
N GLY A 24 -15.95 0.73 -16.40
CA GLY A 24 -15.01 0.55 -15.29
C GLY A 24 -14.88 -0.88 -14.78
N LYS A 25 -15.54 -1.86 -15.41
CA LYS A 25 -15.54 -3.28 -15.00
C LYS A 25 -14.90 -4.17 -16.06
N ILE A 26 -14.37 -5.32 -15.64
CA ILE A 26 -13.96 -6.42 -16.50
C ILE A 26 -15.21 -7.17 -16.92
N VAL A 27 -15.55 -7.19 -18.21
CA VAL A 27 -16.81 -7.79 -18.71
C VAL A 27 -16.60 -9.04 -19.55
N VAL A 28 -15.40 -9.24 -20.11
CA VAL A 28 -15.04 -10.46 -20.86
C VAL A 28 -13.58 -10.82 -20.55
N ILE A 29 -13.34 -12.11 -20.39
CA ILE A 29 -12.01 -12.75 -20.38
C ILE A 29 -12.11 -13.91 -21.33
N ASP A 30 -11.46 -13.83 -22.53
CA ASP A 30 -11.59 -14.84 -23.58
C ASP A 30 -10.42 -14.75 -24.55
N ASN A 31 -9.98 -15.90 -25.04
CA ASN A 31 -8.87 -16.03 -26.01
C ASN A 31 -9.28 -15.67 -27.43
N ASP A 32 -10.56 -15.78 -27.78
CA ASP A 32 -11.07 -15.69 -29.16
C ASP A 32 -11.64 -14.32 -29.54
N ILE A 33 -11.26 -13.25 -28.83
CA ILE A 33 -11.75 -11.90 -29.11
C ILE A 33 -11.13 -11.34 -30.39
N LYS A 34 -11.97 -11.02 -31.39
CA LYS A 34 -11.57 -10.32 -32.61
C LYS A 34 -11.35 -8.83 -32.33
N GLY A 35 -10.11 -8.35 -32.49
CA GLY A 35 -9.69 -6.99 -32.12
C GLY A 35 -10.25 -5.86 -32.97
N ASP A 36 -10.78 -6.14 -34.16
CA ASP A 36 -11.07 -5.13 -35.21
C ASP A 36 -12.28 -4.23 -34.90
N MET A 37 -13.01 -4.49 -33.80
CA MET A 37 -14.22 -3.75 -33.42
C MET A 37 -14.03 -2.76 -32.26
N TYR A 38 -12.82 -2.62 -31.72
CA TYR A 38 -12.57 -1.81 -30.53
C TYR A 38 -11.72 -0.58 -30.88
N GLU A 39 -12.20 0.60 -30.53
CA GLU A 39 -11.47 1.87 -30.74
C GLU A 39 -10.23 2.01 -29.84
N ASN A 40 -10.31 1.48 -28.63
CA ASN A 40 -9.23 1.52 -27.64
C ASN A 40 -8.67 0.13 -27.41
N VAL A 41 -7.49 -0.15 -27.96
CA VAL A 41 -6.82 -1.44 -27.85
C VAL A 41 -5.43 -1.24 -27.25
N ILE A 42 -5.12 -2.02 -26.20
CA ILE A 42 -3.77 -2.18 -25.65
C ILE A 42 -3.29 -3.58 -25.98
N ASP A 43 -2.15 -3.70 -26.64
CA ASP A 43 -1.48 -4.99 -26.84
C ASP A 43 -0.45 -5.22 -25.74
N ALA A 44 -0.73 -6.13 -24.83
CA ALA A 44 0.19 -6.47 -23.75
C ALA A 44 1.41 -7.30 -24.22
N ARG A 45 1.41 -7.81 -25.48
CA ARG A 45 2.54 -8.52 -26.10
C ARG A 45 3.07 -9.69 -25.27
N GLY A 46 2.20 -10.39 -24.56
CA GLY A 46 2.58 -11.50 -23.67
C GLY A 46 3.07 -11.09 -22.29
N ASN A 47 3.10 -9.78 -22.00
CA ASN A 47 3.43 -9.27 -20.67
C ASN A 47 2.34 -9.62 -19.64
N TYR A 48 2.73 -9.64 -18.37
CA TYR A 48 1.78 -9.90 -17.29
C TYR A 48 0.78 -8.76 -17.15
N LEU A 49 -0.48 -9.12 -17.01
CA LEU A 49 -1.54 -8.25 -16.52
C LEU A 49 -1.89 -8.70 -15.11
N LEU A 50 -1.59 -7.88 -14.13
CA LEU A 50 -1.84 -8.12 -12.71
C LEU A 50 -3.01 -7.25 -12.23
N PRO A 51 -3.74 -7.65 -11.16
CA PRO A 51 -4.63 -6.74 -10.48
C PRO A 51 -3.84 -5.52 -9.99
N GLY A 52 -4.45 -4.36 -10.07
CA GLY A 52 -3.84 -3.13 -9.57
C GLY A 52 -3.48 -3.25 -8.09
N VAL A 53 -2.30 -2.76 -7.74
CA VAL A 53 -1.83 -2.78 -6.35
C VAL A 53 -2.73 -1.91 -5.48
N ILE A 54 -3.05 -2.39 -4.27
CA ILE A 54 -3.73 -1.64 -3.23
C ILE A 54 -2.72 -1.39 -2.12
N ASP A 55 -2.34 -0.13 -1.90
CA ASP A 55 -1.39 0.26 -0.87
C ASP A 55 -2.13 0.78 0.37
N PRO A 56 -2.17 0.00 1.46
CA PRO A 56 -2.95 0.36 2.64
C PRO A 56 -2.27 1.42 3.53
N HIS A 57 -1.06 1.87 3.19
CA HIS A 57 -0.24 2.66 4.10
C HIS A 57 0.62 3.68 3.38
N VAL A 58 0.09 4.91 3.22
CA VAL A 58 0.85 6.03 2.65
C VAL A 58 0.64 7.31 3.44
N HIS A 59 1.59 8.23 3.33
CA HIS A 59 1.57 9.56 3.92
C HIS A 59 1.73 10.61 2.82
N MET A 60 0.63 11.05 2.21
CA MET A 60 0.64 12.01 1.09
C MET A 60 0.99 13.44 1.52
N ARG A 61 1.15 13.68 2.84
CA ARG A 61 1.57 14.96 3.39
C ARG A 61 0.61 16.14 3.11
N ASP A 62 -0.49 15.89 2.48
CA ASP A 62 -1.54 16.85 2.11
C ASP A 62 -2.81 16.57 2.94
N PRO A 63 -3.32 17.53 3.67
CA PRO A 63 -2.92 18.94 3.77
C PRO A 63 -1.72 19.22 4.70
N GLY A 64 -1.16 20.41 4.56
CA GLY A 64 -0.30 21.07 5.55
C GLY A 64 1.21 20.82 5.43
N MET A 65 1.64 19.81 4.68
CA MET A 65 3.06 19.49 4.46
C MET A 65 3.39 19.29 2.98
N THR A 66 2.67 19.99 2.11
CA THR A 66 2.73 19.83 0.64
C THR A 66 4.07 20.20 0.00
N HIS A 67 4.98 20.77 0.77
CA HIS A 67 6.38 20.94 0.36
C HIS A 67 7.17 19.63 0.31
N LYS A 68 6.72 18.58 1.01
CA LYS A 68 7.35 17.24 1.03
C LYS A 68 6.76 16.32 -0.04
N GLU A 69 5.44 16.29 -0.11
CA GLU A 69 4.62 15.52 -1.03
C GLU A 69 3.21 16.11 -1.07
N ASP A 70 2.47 15.89 -2.14
CA ASP A 70 1.05 16.22 -2.23
C ASP A 70 0.25 15.12 -2.93
N PHE A 71 -1.08 15.23 -2.89
CA PHE A 71 -1.97 14.21 -3.49
C PHE A 71 -1.75 14.03 -4.99
N THR A 72 -1.35 15.09 -5.72
CA THR A 72 -1.11 14.99 -7.16
C THR A 72 0.17 14.22 -7.43
N THR A 73 1.30 14.66 -6.89
CA THR A 73 2.60 14.03 -7.15
C THR A 73 2.74 12.66 -6.47
N GLY A 74 2.19 12.49 -5.26
CA GLY A 74 2.14 11.19 -4.60
C GLY A 74 1.27 10.19 -5.36
N SER A 75 0.10 10.60 -5.90
CA SER A 75 -0.72 9.71 -6.74
C SER A 75 -0.10 9.43 -8.12
N MET A 76 0.74 10.34 -8.66
CA MET A 76 1.58 10.04 -9.83
C MET A 76 2.62 8.96 -9.49
N ALA A 77 3.31 9.07 -8.36
CA ALA A 77 4.23 8.06 -7.88
C ALA A 77 3.53 6.69 -7.70
N CYS A 78 2.32 6.68 -7.13
CA CYS A 78 1.47 5.49 -7.06
C CYS A 78 1.16 4.92 -8.45
N ALA A 79 0.68 5.75 -9.39
CA ALA A 79 0.34 5.32 -10.74
C ALA A 79 1.55 4.72 -11.47
N LYS A 80 2.73 5.34 -11.37
CA LYS A 80 3.98 4.80 -11.91
C LYS A 80 4.37 3.49 -11.24
N GLY A 81 4.14 3.35 -9.93
CA GLY A 81 4.39 2.14 -9.14
C GLY A 81 3.36 1.02 -9.33
N GLY A 82 2.36 1.17 -10.23
CA GLY A 82 1.32 0.17 -10.44
C GLY A 82 0.24 0.12 -9.34
N ILE A 83 0.25 1.09 -8.41
CA ILE A 83 -0.75 1.23 -7.35
C ILE A 83 -1.97 1.94 -7.95
N THR A 84 -3.13 1.29 -7.84
CA THR A 84 -4.42 1.81 -8.34
C THR A 84 -5.34 2.35 -7.24
N LEU A 85 -5.00 2.03 -5.99
CA LEU A 85 -5.71 2.49 -4.80
C LEU A 85 -4.73 2.61 -3.63
N PHE A 86 -4.76 3.71 -2.92
CA PHE A 86 -3.98 3.91 -1.70
C PHE A 86 -4.83 4.41 -0.54
N PHE A 87 -4.37 4.17 0.71
CA PHE A 87 -5.02 4.69 1.91
C PHE A 87 -4.10 5.67 2.62
N ASP A 88 -4.53 6.95 2.64
CA ASP A 88 -3.73 8.01 3.23
C ASP A 88 -3.91 8.11 4.74
N MET A 89 -2.80 8.18 5.45
CA MET A 89 -2.72 8.22 6.91
C MET A 89 -3.18 9.56 7.50
N PRO A 90 -3.63 9.57 8.78
CA PRO A 90 -4.27 10.73 9.38
C PRO A 90 -3.30 11.80 9.92
N ASN A 91 -1.99 11.55 9.96
CA ASN A 91 -0.98 12.44 10.55
C ASN A 91 -0.57 13.59 9.62
N THR A 92 -1.55 14.30 9.12
CA THR A 92 -1.45 15.53 8.32
C THR A 92 -1.47 16.78 9.20
N VAL A 93 -1.52 17.98 8.65
CA VAL A 93 -1.65 19.24 9.40
C VAL A 93 -2.83 20.04 8.82
N PRO A 94 -3.97 20.07 9.52
CA PRO A 94 -4.26 19.41 10.80
C PRO A 94 -4.32 17.89 10.71
N ASN A 95 -4.15 17.19 11.86
CA ASN A 95 -4.38 15.75 11.93
C ASN A 95 -5.86 15.43 11.64
N THR A 96 -6.11 14.33 10.93
CA THR A 96 -7.48 13.87 10.62
C THR A 96 -8.07 13.10 11.80
N ILE A 97 -8.40 13.82 12.90
CA ILE A 97 -8.90 13.29 14.16
C ILE A 97 -10.23 13.90 14.59
N THR A 98 -10.79 14.78 13.78
CA THR A 98 -12.11 15.40 13.96
C THR A 98 -12.91 15.24 12.67
N LYS A 99 -14.23 15.27 12.76
CA LYS A 99 -15.12 15.19 11.60
C LYS A 99 -14.84 16.32 10.60
N GLU A 100 -14.69 17.55 11.11
CA GLU A 100 -14.37 18.72 10.29
C GLU A 100 -13.05 18.54 9.52
N ALA A 101 -11.99 18.03 10.17
CA ALA A 101 -10.71 17.77 9.52
C ALA A 101 -10.84 16.71 8.41
N LEU A 102 -11.63 15.65 8.63
CA LEU A 102 -11.92 14.62 7.63
C LEU A 102 -12.67 15.21 6.42
N GLU A 103 -13.75 15.93 6.67
CA GLU A 103 -14.56 16.56 5.61
C GLU A 103 -13.75 17.57 4.78
N ASN A 104 -12.93 18.39 5.42
CA ASN A 104 -12.06 19.34 4.75
C ASN A 104 -11.02 18.60 3.91
N LYS A 105 -10.36 17.59 4.45
CA LYS A 105 -9.41 16.75 3.70
C LYS A 105 -10.07 16.12 2.48
N LYS A 106 -11.25 15.50 2.61
CA LYS A 106 -12.02 14.92 1.51
C LYS A 106 -12.29 15.97 0.41
N LYS A 107 -12.78 17.15 0.77
CA LYS A 107 -13.06 18.24 -0.17
C LYS A 107 -11.81 18.71 -0.92
N GLU A 108 -10.69 18.86 -0.21
CA GLU A 108 -9.44 19.34 -0.79
C GLU A 108 -8.83 18.36 -1.78
N MET A 109 -9.10 17.03 -1.61
CA MET A 109 -8.51 15.99 -2.46
C MET A 109 -9.27 15.75 -3.77
N ILE A 110 -10.50 16.24 -3.91
CA ILE A 110 -11.31 16.07 -5.12
C ILE A 110 -10.55 16.57 -6.36
N GLY A 111 -10.41 15.69 -7.37
CA GLY A 111 -9.77 16.00 -8.65
C GLY A 111 -8.24 16.13 -8.60
N LYS A 112 -7.58 15.86 -7.46
CA LYS A 112 -6.12 15.92 -7.36
C LYS A 112 -5.43 14.60 -7.74
N ALA A 113 -6.07 13.44 -7.56
CA ALA A 113 -5.43 12.14 -7.68
C ALA A 113 -5.54 11.52 -9.08
N TYR A 114 -4.49 10.83 -9.51
CA TYR A 114 -4.49 9.97 -10.70
C TYR A 114 -5.11 8.60 -10.44
N VAL A 115 -4.93 8.06 -9.23
CA VAL A 115 -5.44 6.75 -8.81
C VAL A 115 -6.43 6.90 -7.66
N ASN A 116 -7.23 5.87 -7.39
CA ASN A 116 -8.23 5.89 -6.32
C ASN A 116 -7.58 6.00 -4.93
N TYR A 117 -8.35 6.46 -3.96
CA TYR A 117 -7.87 6.66 -2.59
C TYR A 117 -8.96 6.42 -1.55
N ALA A 118 -8.54 6.18 -0.32
CA ALA A 118 -9.36 6.20 0.88
C ALA A 118 -8.55 6.80 2.04
N PHE A 119 -9.21 7.07 3.17
CA PHE A 119 -8.58 7.70 4.32
C PHE A 119 -8.63 6.82 5.57
N TRP A 120 -7.54 6.83 6.32
CA TRP A 120 -7.55 6.45 7.72
C TRP A 120 -8.00 7.63 8.58
N PHE A 121 -8.78 7.34 9.62
CA PHE A 121 -9.10 8.31 10.68
C PHE A 121 -8.19 8.09 11.89
N GLY A 122 -7.75 9.16 12.55
CA GLY A 122 -6.82 9.05 13.66
C GLY A 122 -7.50 8.91 15.01
N GLY A 123 -7.10 7.91 15.79
CA GLY A 123 -7.33 7.89 17.23
C GLY A 123 -6.47 8.95 17.94
N SER A 124 -7.00 9.62 18.94
CA SER A 124 -6.35 10.74 19.63
C SER A 124 -6.21 10.49 21.12
N LYS A 125 -5.10 10.97 21.72
CA LYS A 125 -4.88 10.97 23.15
C LYS A 125 -5.94 11.76 23.95
N ALA A 126 -6.69 12.64 23.28
CA ALA A 126 -7.82 13.36 23.89
C ALA A 126 -9.11 12.54 23.90
N ASP A 127 -9.04 11.24 23.63
CA ASP A 127 -10.16 10.30 23.62
C ASP A 127 -11.32 10.74 22.71
N ASN A 128 -11.08 10.67 21.39
CA ASN A 128 -12.06 11.02 20.36
C ASN A 128 -12.94 9.83 19.92
N HIS A 129 -13.12 8.81 20.76
CA HIS A 129 -13.80 7.56 20.40
C HIS A 129 -15.24 7.75 19.90
N GLU A 130 -16.00 8.74 20.40
CA GLU A 130 -17.35 9.03 19.90
C GLU A 130 -17.32 9.51 18.45
N ILE A 131 -16.33 10.33 18.08
CA ILE A 131 -16.15 10.76 16.69
C ILE A 131 -15.71 9.58 15.81
N VAL A 132 -14.80 8.73 16.31
CA VAL A 132 -14.41 7.47 15.64
C VAL A 132 -15.65 6.64 15.29
N LYS A 133 -16.56 6.45 16.25
CA LYS A 133 -17.80 5.70 16.04
C LYS A 133 -18.70 6.36 14.99
N GLU A 134 -18.76 7.68 14.96
CA GLU A 134 -19.57 8.43 13.98
C GLU A 134 -19.05 8.25 12.56
N VAL A 135 -17.73 8.36 12.34
CA VAL A 135 -17.13 8.40 11.00
C VAL A 135 -16.67 7.06 10.47
N GLN A 136 -16.77 5.97 11.23
CA GLN A 136 -16.18 4.68 10.86
C GLN A 136 -16.67 4.09 9.52
N ASN A 137 -17.82 4.51 9.00
CA ASN A 137 -18.34 4.09 7.70
C ASN A 137 -17.90 5.02 6.56
N GLU A 138 -17.21 6.09 6.88
CA GLU A 138 -16.68 7.08 5.94
C GLU A 138 -15.16 6.96 5.75
N VAL A 139 -14.53 5.98 6.41
CA VAL A 139 -13.09 5.76 6.43
C VAL A 139 -12.75 4.28 6.36
N ILE A 140 -11.51 3.96 5.96
CA ILE A 140 -11.07 2.58 5.83
C ILE A 140 -10.88 1.89 7.19
N GLY A 141 -10.58 2.65 8.22
CA GLY A 141 -10.37 2.19 9.59
C GLY A 141 -9.84 3.31 10.48
N THR A 142 -9.58 2.99 11.74
CA THR A 142 -9.00 3.93 12.71
C THR A 142 -7.51 3.66 12.89
N LYS A 143 -6.64 4.65 12.66
CA LYS A 143 -5.20 4.54 12.89
C LYS A 143 -4.82 5.04 14.28
N VAL A 144 -4.07 4.25 15.03
CA VAL A 144 -3.53 4.58 16.35
C VAL A 144 -1.99 4.44 16.35
N PHE A 145 -1.33 5.36 17.03
CA PHE A 145 0.11 5.30 17.25
C PHE A 145 0.36 4.91 18.71
N MET A 146 0.88 3.72 18.94
CA MET A 146 1.16 3.17 20.28
C MET A 146 2.64 3.32 20.67
N ASN A 147 3.51 3.69 19.73
CA ASN A 147 4.90 4.09 19.94
C ASN A 147 5.15 5.47 19.34
N VAL A 148 6.23 6.09 19.76
CA VAL A 148 6.67 7.39 19.21
C VAL A 148 7.01 7.24 17.73
N SER A 149 6.34 8.00 16.90
CA SER A 149 6.53 8.09 15.45
C SER A 149 6.58 9.56 15.02
N THR A 150 6.55 9.82 13.71
CA THR A 150 6.43 11.18 13.17
C THR A 150 5.05 11.78 13.45
N GLY A 151 5.02 12.97 14.05
CA GLY A 151 3.78 13.67 14.44
C GLY A 151 3.48 13.56 15.93
N ASN A 152 2.37 14.18 16.35
CA ASN A 152 1.95 14.26 17.75
C ASN A 152 0.64 13.47 17.98
N MET A 153 0.63 12.18 17.60
CA MET A 153 -0.54 11.33 17.67
C MET A 153 -0.38 10.12 18.60
N LEU A 154 0.64 10.10 19.43
CA LEU A 154 0.88 9.00 20.38
C LEU A 154 -0.28 8.90 21.39
N VAL A 155 -0.79 7.68 21.58
CA VAL A 155 -1.84 7.32 22.55
C VAL A 155 -1.27 6.28 23.50
N GLU A 156 -1.02 6.65 24.76
CA GLU A 156 -0.44 5.77 25.79
C GLU A 156 -1.46 5.28 26.80
N ASP A 157 -2.52 6.08 27.03
CA ASP A 157 -3.56 5.76 28.01
C ASP A 157 -4.35 4.52 27.57
N GLU A 158 -4.30 3.48 28.38
CA GLU A 158 -4.93 2.19 28.08
C GLU A 158 -6.46 2.29 27.98
N LYS A 159 -7.09 3.16 28.78
CA LYS A 159 -8.53 3.36 28.73
C LYS A 159 -8.95 4.06 27.44
N VAL A 160 -8.17 5.03 26.99
CA VAL A 160 -8.38 5.72 25.72
C VAL A 160 -8.21 4.73 24.55
N LEU A 161 -7.15 3.91 24.56
CA LEU A 161 -6.95 2.85 23.59
C LEU A 161 -8.14 1.90 23.52
N GLU A 162 -8.61 1.41 24.67
CA GLU A 162 -9.77 0.50 24.75
C GLU A 162 -11.04 1.16 24.20
N ASN A 163 -11.31 2.44 24.52
CA ASN A 163 -12.45 3.18 24.00
C ASN A 163 -12.40 3.32 22.47
N ILE A 164 -11.22 3.67 21.92
CA ILE A 164 -11.01 3.77 20.47
C ILE A 164 -11.21 2.41 19.78
N PHE A 165 -10.62 1.33 20.33
CA PHE A 165 -10.80 -0.02 19.77
C PHE A 165 -12.29 -0.38 19.70
N LYS A 166 -13.03 -0.26 20.81
CA LYS A 166 -14.48 -0.58 20.87
C LYS A 166 -15.35 0.23 19.93
N SER A 167 -14.87 1.40 19.52
CA SER A 167 -15.61 2.31 18.64
C SER A 167 -15.24 2.14 17.16
N SER A 168 -14.30 1.25 16.85
CA SER A 168 -13.76 1.04 15.50
C SER A 168 -14.22 -0.27 14.90
N LYS A 169 -14.40 -0.32 13.57
CA LYS A 169 -14.61 -1.58 12.82
C LYS A 169 -13.32 -2.32 12.53
N LEU A 170 -12.21 -1.59 12.44
CA LEU A 170 -10.85 -2.07 12.22
C LEU A 170 -9.87 -1.04 12.78
N VAL A 171 -8.89 -1.48 13.56
CA VAL A 171 -7.85 -0.58 14.10
C VAL A 171 -6.51 -0.89 13.43
N GLY A 172 -5.95 0.09 12.71
CA GLY A 172 -4.57 0.04 12.24
C GLY A 172 -3.63 0.62 13.30
N VAL A 173 -2.56 -0.07 13.62
CA VAL A 173 -1.64 0.39 14.67
C VAL A 173 -0.22 0.56 14.17
N HIS A 174 0.42 1.66 14.56
CA HIS A 174 1.87 1.76 14.61
C HIS A 174 2.32 1.27 15.99
N ALA A 175 2.93 0.10 16.04
CA ALA A 175 3.40 -0.55 17.25
C ALA A 175 4.75 -1.24 16.99
N GLU A 176 5.64 -1.20 17.98
CA GLU A 176 6.96 -1.85 17.93
C GLU A 176 7.15 -2.73 19.18
N GLY A 177 7.73 -3.94 19.02
CA GLY A 177 8.05 -4.84 20.11
C GLY A 177 6.83 -5.21 20.96
N ASP A 178 6.90 -5.01 22.28
CA ASP A 178 5.82 -5.35 23.22
C ASP A 178 4.50 -4.62 22.95
N MET A 179 4.53 -3.49 22.25
CA MET A 179 3.30 -2.79 21.88
C MET A 179 2.51 -3.54 20.80
N VAL A 180 3.17 -4.35 19.96
CA VAL A 180 2.49 -5.27 19.03
C VAL A 180 1.67 -6.29 19.81
N LYS A 181 2.27 -6.89 20.82
CA LYS A 181 1.58 -7.83 21.73
C LYS A 181 0.39 -7.16 22.42
N LYS A 182 0.59 -5.94 22.95
CA LYS A 182 -0.48 -5.17 23.59
C LYS A 182 -1.61 -4.83 22.62
N ALA A 183 -1.33 -4.51 21.36
CA ALA A 183 -2.35 -4.26 20.35
C ALA A 183 -3.18 -5.51 20.06
N ILE A 184 -2.55 -6.70 20.03
CA ILE A 184 -3.24 -7.99 19.90
C ILE A 184 -4.12 -8.27 21.11
N GLU A 185 -3.64 -8.04 22.32
CA GLU A 185 -4.41 -8.21 23.57
C GLU A 185 -5.65 -7.28 23.61
N LEU A 186 -5.50 -6.03 23.13
CA LEU A 186 -6.62 -5.09 23.00
C LEU A 186 -7.63 -5.54 21.94
N SER A 187 -7.17 -6.04 20.81
CA SER A 187 -8.01 -6.62 19.75
C SER A 187 -8.85 -7.77 20.30
N GLU A 188 -8.24 -8.71 21.02
CA GLU A 188 -8.91 -9.83 21.66
C GLU A 188 -9.93 -9.37 22.71
N LYS A 189 -9.51 -8.49 23.63
CA LYS A 189 -10.34 -7.93 24.70
C LYS A 189 -11.58 -7.20 24.18
N CYS A 190 -11.43 -6.47 23.06
CA CYS A 190 -12.48 -5.65 22.49
C CYS A 190 -13.30 -6.36 21.40
N ASP A 191 -12.88 -7.55 20.96
CA ASP A 191 -13.41 -8.30 19.79
C ASP A 191 -13.43 -7.44 18.50
N VAL A 192 -12.32 -6.71 18.25
CA VAL A 192 -12.17 -5.82 17.09
C VAL A 192 -10.95 -6.25 16.30
N PRO A 193 -11.04 -6.40 14.97
CA PRO A 193 -9.89 -6.71 14.13
C PRO A 193 -8.77 -5.67 14.27
N VAL A 194 -7.51 -6.13 14.31
CA VAL A 194 -6.33 -5.25 14.31
C VAL A 194 -5.47 -5.47 13.09
N TYR A 195 -5.03 -4.37 12.49
CA TYR A 195 -4.10 -4.31 11.37
C TYR A 195 -2.76 -3.75 11.87
N LEU A 196 -1.77 -4.61 11.98
CA LEU A 196 -0.44 -4.30 12.49
C LEU A 196 0.40 -3.77 11.34
N CYS A 197 0.60 -2.46 11.28
CA CYS A 197 1.39 -1.81 10.25
C CYS A 197 2.87 -2.20 10.39
N HIS A 198 3.57 -2.30 9.25
CA HIS A 198 5.03 -2.38 9.11
C HIS A 198 5.75 -3.22 10.18
N LEU A 199 5.38 -4.50 10.34
CA LEU A 199 6.13 -5.45 11.18
C LEU A 199 7.61 -5.44 10.77
N SER A 200 8.50 -5.46 11.75
CA SER A 200 9.92 -5.23 11.52
C SER A 200 10.86 -6.26 12.14
N THR A 201 10.39 -7.05 13.13
CA THR A 201 11.21 -8.02 13.83
C THR A 201 10.65 -9.44 13.76
N LYS A 202 11.53 -10.42 13.92
CA LYS A 202 11.18 -11.84 14.09
C LYS A 202 10.19 -12.06 15.23
N GLU A 203 10.38 -11.37 16.35
CA GLU A 203 9.52 -11.51 17.53
C GLU A 203 8.09 -11.01 17.25
N GLU A 204 7.95 -9.90 16.56
CA GLU A 204 6.64 -9.35 16.14
C GLU A 204 5.91 -10.33 15.21
N VAL A 205 6.62 -11.00 14.29
CA VAL A 205 6.04 -12.04 13.43
C VAL A 205 5.53 -13.22 14.27
N GLU A 206 6.27 -13.64 15.30
CA GLU A 206 5.81 -14.72 16.20
C GLU A 206 4.55 -14.32 16.98
N TYR A 207 4.45 -13.09 17.47
CA TYR A 207 3.22 -12.60 18.13
C TYR A 207 2.00 -12.70 17.20
N VAL A 208 2.15 -12.31 15.94
CA VAL A 208 1.08 -12.44 14.93
C VAL A 208 0.74 -13.90 14.65
N ARG A 209 1.76 -14.76 14.50
CA ARG A 209 1.59 -16.19 14.23
C ARG A 209 0.80 -16.87 15.34
N GLU A 210 1.16 -16.62 16.60
CA GLU A 210 0.46 -17.18 17.77
C GLU A 210 -0.97 -16.64 17.87
N ALA A 211 -1.19 -15.37 17.60
CA ALA A 211 -2.54 -14.77 17.61
C ALA A 211 -3.44 -15.44 16.54
N LYS A 212 -2.92 -15.64 15.34
CA LYS A 212 -3.65 -16.32 14.24
C LYS A 212 -3.94 -17.79 14.55
N LYS A 213 -3.03 -18.53 15.19
CA LYS A 213 -3.28 -19.91 15.67
C LYS A 213 -4.44 -19.96 16.67
N ARG A 214 -4.63 -18.92 17.46
CA ARG A 214 -5.75 -18.78 18.39
C ARG A 214 -7.06 -18.33 17.71
N GLY A 215 -7.04 -18.10 16.40
CA GLY A 215 -8.21 -17.68 15.63
C GLY A 215 -8.56 -16.18 15.73
N LEU A 216 -7.64 -15.36 16.23
CA LEU A 216 -7.87 -13.90 16.34
C LEU A 216 -7.81 -13.24 14.96
N LYS A 217 -8.58 -12.18 14.80
CA LYS A 217 -8.63 -11.35 13.57
C LYS A 217 -7.47 -10.34 13.59
N VAL A 218 -6.25 -10.86 13.42
CA VAL A 218 -5.01 -10.07 13.39
C VAL A 218 -4.44 -10.14 11.99
N TYR A 219 -4.13 -8.99 11.41
CA TYR A 219 -3.55 -8.85 10.08
C TYR A 219 -2.19 -8.16 10.18
N GLY A 220 -1.16 -8.77 9.57
CA GLY A 220 0.20 -8.24 9.56
C GLY A 220 0.54 -7.62 8.22
N GLU A 221 1.10 -6.41 8.26
CA GLU A 221 1.69 -5.71 7.12
C GLU A 221 3.21 -5.72 7.24
N VAL A 222 3.89 -5.84 6.12
CA VAL A 222 5.32 -5.57 6.01
C VAL A 222 5.59 -4.61 4.85
N THR A 223 6.68 -3.87 4.92
CA THR A 223 7.06 -2.96 3.84
C THR A 223 8.20 -3.53 3.00
N PRO A 224 8.33 -3.14 1.71
CA PRO A 224 9.46 -3.56 0.90
C PRO A 224 10.82 -3.21 1.52
N HIS A 225 10.94 -2.06 2.19
CA HIS A 225 12.20 -1.68 2.80
C HIS A 225 12.59 -2.56 4.01
N HIS A 226 11.64 -3.07 4.80
CA HIS A 226 11.94 -4.05 5.85
C HIS A 226 12.26 -5.45 5.29
N LEU A 227 11.92 -5.72 4.05
CA LEU A 227 12.24 -6.99 3.38
C LEU A 227 13.61 -6.98 2.68
N PHE A 228 14.01 -5.84 2.11
CA PHE A 228 15.17 -5.75 1.24
C PHE A 228 16.35 -4.97 1.83
N LEU A 229 16.11 -4.14 2.84
CA LEU A 229 17.12 -3.32 3.51
C LEU A 229 17.27 -3.73 4.98
N ASN A 230 18.42 -3.44 5.57
CA ASN A 230 18.71 -3.77 6.97
C ASN A 230 19.58 -2.69 7.63
N VAL A 231 19.92 -2.89 8.90
CA VAL A 231 20.70 -1.94 9.70
C VAL A 231 22.07 -1.61 9.10
N GLU A 232 22.69 -2.54 8.35
CA GLU A 232 23.98 -2.28 7.69
C GLU A 232 23.86 -1.27 6.53
N ASP A 233 22.69 -1.24 5.88
CA ASP A 233 22.40 -0.27 4.83
C ASP A 233 22.20 1.13 5.41
N VAL A 234 21.56 1.25 6.59
CA VAL A 234 21.45 2.52 7.33
C VAL A 234 22.82 3.07 7.74
N LYS A 235 23.75 2.19 8.17
CA LYS A 235 25.12 2.60 8.50
C LYS A 235 25.87 3.21 7.32
N LYS A 236 25.62 2.68 6.10
CA LYS A 236 26.19 3.19 4.86
C LYS A 236 25.48 4.45 4.36
N ASN A 237 24.16 4.49 4.52
CA ASN A 237 23.32 5.61 4.08
C ASN A 237 22.32 6.01 5.17
N PRO A 238 22.65 6.99 6.04
CA PRO A 238 21.75 7.45 7.10
C PRO A 238 20.42 8.05 6.62
N LEU A 239 20.29 8.36 5.32
CA LEU A 239 19.02 8.82 4.74
C LEU A 239 17.93 7.71 4.78
N LEU A 240 18.34 6.45 4.94
CA LEU A 240 17.41 5.30 5.05
C LEU A 240 16.74 5.17 6.43
N ARG A 241 16.90 6.14 7.33
CA ARG A 241 16.24 6.11 8.65
C ARG A 241 14.74 6.27 8.52
N MET A 242 13.99 5.33 9.12
CA MET A 242 12.52 5.33 9.25
C MET A 242 12.09 4.79 10.61
N LYS A 243 10.79 4.73 10.88
CA LYS A 243 10.18 4.10 12.05
C LYS A 243 9.05 3.14 11.62
N PRO A 244 9.12 1.85 12.02
CA PRO A 244 10.19 1.16 12.77
C PRO A 244 11.53 1.22 12.05
N GLU A 245 12.64 1.26 12.81
CA GLU A 245 13.98 1.25 12.20
C GLU A 245 14.23 -0.09 11.48
N LEU A 246 15.06 -0.05 10.42
CA LEU A 246 15.54 -1.25 9.76
C LEU A 246 16.31 -2.14 10.76
N LYS A 247 16.05 -3.43 10.73
CA LYS A 247 16.58 -4.42 11.69
C LYS A 247 17.70 -5.24 11.08
N THR A 248 17.94 -6.42 11.62
CA THR A 248 18.97 -7.34 11.16
C THR A 248 18.55 -8.12 9.91
N LYS A 249 19.48 -8.85 9.30
CA LYS A 249 19.16 -9.78 8.22
C LYS A 249 18.29 -10.95 8.69
N GLU A 250 18.47 -11.40 9.94
CA GLU A 250 17.65 -12.44 10.54
C GLU A 250 16.19 -11.98 10.67
N ASP A 251 15.97 -10.71 10.99
CA ASP A 251 14.63 -10.14 10.98
C ASP A 251 14.05 -10.09 9.56
N ASN A 252 14.85 -9.68 8.56
CA ASN A 252 14.38 -9.72 7.15
C ASN A 252 13.96 -11.15 6.74
N GLU A 253 14.74 -12.18 7.11
CA GLU A 253 14.43 -13.57 6.81
C GLU A 253 13.15 -14.03 7.48
N ALA A 254 12.94 -13.69 8.75
CA ALA A 254 11.69 -13.99 9.46
C ALA A 254 10.46 -13.31 8.88
N LEU A 255 10.60 -12.08 8.38
CA LEU A 255 9.54 -11.37 7.65
C LEU A 255 9.19 -12.10 6.35
N TRP A 256 10.19 -12.57 5.59
CA TRP A 256 9.95 -13.37 4.40
C TRP A 256 9.27 -14.72 4.71
N GLU A 257 9.71 -15.42 5.76
CA GLU A 257 9.04 -16.63 6.23
C GLU A 257 7.56 -16.35 6.57
N GLY A 258 7.29 -15.22 7.25
CA GLY A 258 5.94 -14.79 7.57
C GLY A 258 5.06 -14.51 6.34
N ILE A 259 5.64 -14.03 5.23
CA ILE A 259 4.93 -13.91 3.94
C ILE A 259 4.63 -15.29 3.37
N ILE A 260 5.61 -16.20 3.37
CA ILE A 260 5.49 -17.51 2.75
C ILE A 260 4.44 -18.35 3.47
N ASP A 261 4.46 -18.40 4.79
CA ASP A 261 3.54 -19.19 5.60
C ASP A 261 2.16 -18.53 5.82
N GLY A 262 1.99 -17.26 5.43
CA GLY A 262 0.73 -16.52 5.56
C GLY A 262 0.51 -15.86 6.91
N THR A 263 1.51 -15.78 7.75
CA THR A 263 1.50 -14.99 8.99
C THR A 263 1.39 -13.50 8.66
N ILE A 264 2.13 -13.04 7.65
CA ILE A 264 2.02 -11.68 7.09
C ILE A 264 1.05 -11.70 5.92
N ASP A 265 0.09 -10.80 5.96
CA ASP A 265 -1.03 -10.76 5.02
C ASP A 265 -0.78 -9.85 3.84
N THR A 266 -0.12 -8.70 4.06
CA THR A 266 -0.10 -7.60 3.10
C THR A 266 1.26 -6.93 3.00
N ILE A 267 1.48 -6.32 1.82
CA ILE A 267 2.53 -5.32 1.62
C ILE A 267 1.86 -3.94 1.69
N GLY A 268 2.39 -3.07 2.54
CA GLY A 268 2.14 -1.64 2.54
C GLY A 268 3.46 -0.90 2.33
N THR A 269 3.46 0.27 1.71
CA THR A 269 4.74 0.94 1.43
C THR A 269 5.27 1.77 2.57
N ASP A 270 4.41 2.21 3.47
CA ASP A 270 4.70 3.30 4.40
C ASP A 270 5.42 4.45 3.67
N HIS A 271 4.89 4.80 2.48
CA HIS A 271 5.40 5.93 1.72
C HIS A 271 5.33 7.18 2.58
N ALA A 272 6.46 7.53 3.19
CA ALA A 272 6.59 8.60 4.17
C ALA A 272 7.65 9.62 3.71
N PRO A 273 7.38 10.35 2.61
CA PRO A 273 8.35 11.17 1.93
C PRO A 273 8.77 12.38 2.76
N HIS A 274 10.07 12.71 2.67
CA HIS A 274 10.70 13.93 3.14
C HIS A 274 11.68 14.38 2.08
N ARG A 275 11.83 15.69 1.91
CA ARG A 275 12.84 16.23 0.99
C ARG A 275 14.24 15.80 1.44
N ILE A 276 15.10 15.54 0.48
CA ILE A 276 16.45 15.04 0.76
C ILE A 276 17.25 16.03 1.62
N GLU A 277 17.01 17.36 1.45
CA GLU A 277 17.64 18.41 2.24
C GLU A 277 17.25 18.29 3.72
N GLU A 278 15.94 18.13 4.00
CA GLU A 278 15.43 17.96 5.37
C GLU A 278 16.02 16.72 6.04
N LYS A 279 16.16 15.63 5.28
CA LYS A 279 16.77 14.40 5.81
C LYS A 279 18.24 14.55 6.12
N LYS A 280 18.99 15.29 5.30
CA LYS A 280 20.41 15.58 5.53
C LYS A 280 20.62 16.48 6.75
N GLU A 281 19.74 17.47 6.96
CA GLU A 281 19.87 18.40 8.08
C GLU A 281 19.47 17.80 9.42
N LYS A 282 18.38 17.04 9.49
CA LYS A 282 17.72 16.64 10.75
C LYS A 282 17.68 15.13 10.97
N LEU A 283 18.09 14.31 10.01
CA LEU A 283 17.99 12.84 10.04
C LEU A 283 16.59 12.36 10.45
N ILE A 284 15.56 13.02 9.96
CA ILE A 284 14.15 12.70 10.26
C ILE A 284 13.75 11.32 9.73
N PHE A 285 12.82 10.68 10.41
CA PHE A 285 12.34 9.34 10.04
C PHE A 285 11.33 9.40 8.90
N GLY A 286 11.41 8.44 7.98
CA GLY A 286 10.53 8.27 6.84
C GLY A 286 11.27 8.27 5.51
N ILE A 287 10.83 7.41 4.59
CA ILE A 287 11.38 7.27 3.23
C ILE A 287 10.25 7.14 2.22
N PRO A 288 10.44 7.52 0.94
CA PRO A 288 9.47 7.21 -0.11
C PRO A 288 9.50 5.71 -0.44
N GLY A 289 8.36 5.13 -0.85
CA GLY A 289 8.26 3.70 -1.14
C GLY A 289 7.27 3.35 -2.24
N ALA A 290 6.23 4.18 -2.48
CA ALA A 290 5.12 3.83 -3.38
C ALA A 290 5.57 3.56 -4.81
N GLU A 291 6.50 4.35 -5.33
CA GLU A 291 6.92 4.34 -6.74
C GLU A 291 7.65 3.05 -7.15
N ASN A 292 8.37 2.42 -6.22
CA ASN A 292 9.19 1.26 -6.53
C ASN A 292 8.74 -0.04 -5.82
N SER A 293 7.65 0.00 -5.06
CA SER A 293 7.22 -1.14 -4.25
C SER A 293 6.95 -2.40 -5.07
N LEU A 294 6.21 -2.29 -6.17
CA LEU A 294 5.91 -3.43 -7.04
C LEU A 294 7.20 -3.93 -7.74
N GLU A 295 8.06 -3.04 -8.24
CA GLU A 295 9.33 -3.40 -8.87
C GLU A 295 10.21 -4.21 -7.93
N MET A 296 10.30 -3.82 -6.64
CA MET A 296 11.03 -4.55 -5.62
C MET A 296 10.39 -5.91 -5.33
N MET A 297 9.07 -5.99 -5.20
CA MET A 297 8.39 -7.25 -4.93
C MET A 297 8.42 -8.21 -6.14
N LEU A 298 8.41 -7.71 -7.37
CA LEU A 298 8.64 -8.50 -8.59
C LEU A 298 10.06 -9.10 -8.61
N LYS A 299 11.05 -8.43 -7.99
CA LYS A 299 12.39 -9.02 -7.83
C LYS A 299 12.34 -10.29 -6.97
N ALA A 300 11.51 -10.33 -5.93
CA ALA A 300 11.32 -11.55 -5.15
C ALA A 300 10.69 -12.68 -5.97
N VAL A 301 9.80 -12.36 -6.92
CA VAL A 301 9.25 -13.36 -7.87
C VAL A 301 10.34 -13.84 -8.83
N ARG A 302 11.11 -12.92 -9.43
CA ARG A 302 12.21 -13.26 -10.36
C ARG A 302 13.30 -14.12 -9.72
N CYS A 303 13.48 -14.01 -8.40
CA CYS A 303 14.41 -14.82 -7.61
C CYS A 303 13.76 -16.07 -6.98
N ASP A 304 12.56 -16.46 -7.42
CA ASP A 304 11.81 -17.63 -6.94
C ASP A 304 11.55 -17.65 -5.41
N LYS A 305 11.59 -16.48 -4.75
CA LYS A 305 11.32 -16.35 -3.33
C LYS A 305 9.83 -16.45 -3.00
N ILE A 306 8.99 -15.89 -3.89
CA ILE A 306 7.53 -16.02 -3.87
C ILE A 306 7.01 -16.23 -5.29
N SER A 307 5.82 -16.86 -5.43
CA SER A 307 5.16 -16.98 -6.72
C SER A 307 4.46 -15.67 -7.13
N MET A 308 4.17 -15.50 -8.43
CA MET A 308 3.38 -14.38 -8.92
C MET A 308 1.97 -14.37 -8.29
N GLU A 309 1.37 -15.54 -8.07
CA GLU A 309 0.09 -15.66 -7.37
C GLU A 309 0.19 -15.15 -5.92
N LYS A 310 1.25 -15.51 -5.18
CA LYS A 310 1.47 -14.99 -3.82
C LYS A 310 1.62 -13.47 -3.84
N LEU A 311 2.37 -12.92 -4.80
CA LEU A 311 2.54 -11.48 -4.96
C LEU A 311 1.18 -10.78 -5.14
N THR A 312 0.33 -11.26 -6.06
CA THR A 312 -0.99 -10.65 -6.28
C THR A 312 -1.89 -10.74 -5.05
N LYS A 313 -1.79 -11.83 -4.29
CA LYS A 313 -2.51 -11.97 -3.02
C LYS A 313 -2.11 -10.93 -2.00
N ILE A 314 -0.80 -10.75 -1.76
CA ILE A 314 -0.29 -9.86 -0.70
C ILE A 314 -0.24 -8.39 -1.09
N MET A 315 -0.37 -8.02 -2.37
CA MET A 315 -0.38 -6.63 -2.83
C MET A 315 -1.74 -6.15 -3.32
N SER A 316 -2.74 -7.03 -3.44
CA SER A 316 -4.04 -6.64 -3.99
C SER A 316 -5.22 -7.36 -3.34
N GLU A 317 -5.27 -8.71 -3.41
CA GLU A 317 -6.45 -9.48 -3.00
C GLU A 317 -6.70 -9.42 -1.47
N ASN A 318 -5.65 -9.59 -0.67
CA ASN A 318 -5.76 -9.60 0.78
C ASN A 318 -6.18 -8.23 1.30
N GLN A 319 -5.63 -7.14 0.74
CA GLN A 319 -6.06 -5.78 1.09
C GLN A 319 -7.55 -5.59 0.81
N ALA A 320 -8.01 -5.98 -0.40
CA ALA A 320 -9.43 -5.87 -0.74
C ALA A 320 -10.31 -6.62 0.27
N LYS A 321 -9.91 -7.83 0.66
CA LYS A 321 -10.64 -8.66 1.62
C LYS A 321 -10.63 -8.07 3.04
N ILE A 322 -9.46 -7.67 3.55
CA ILE A 322 -9.28 -7.13 4.91
C ILE A 322 -10.07 -5.84 5.10
N PHE A 323 -10.04 -4.97 4.10
CA PHE A 323 -10.67 -3.66 4.16
C PHE A 323 -12.09 -3.62 3.58
N GLY A 324 -12.67 -4.80 3.23
CA GLY A 324 -14.06 -4.90 2.78
C GLY A 324 -14.35 -4.21 1.43
N LEU A 325 -13.37 -4.19 0.53
CA LEU A 325 -13.51 -3.59 -0.79
C LEU A 325 -14.10 -4.60 -1.77
N GLU A 326 -15.38 -4.47 -2.04
CA GLU A 326 -16.05 -5.35 -2.99
C GLU A 326 -15.53 -5.15 -4.42
N ASN A 327 -15.39 -6.24 -5.16
CA ASN A 327 -15.02 -6.27 -6.57
C ASN A 327 -13.62 -5.62 -6.89
N LYS A 328 -12.69 -5.59 -5.94
CA LYS A 328 -11.31 -5.12 -6.12
C LYS A 328 -10.28 -6.22 -5.85
N GLY A 329 -9.06 -6.00 -6.31
CA GLY A 329 -7.90 -6.85 -6.01
C GLY A 329 -7.77 -8.13 -6.83
N LYS A 330 -8.63 -8.36 -7.84
CA LYS A 330 -8.57 -9.53 -8.72
C LYS A 330 -8.84 -9.19 -10.18
N ILE A 331 -8.29 -10.00 -11.08
CA ILE A 331 -8.72 -10.05 -12.48
C ILE A 331 -9.81 -11.12 -12.59
N ALA A 332 -11.06 -10.70 -12.56
CA ALA A 332 -12.21 -11.57 -12.66
C ALA A 332 -13.42 -10.82 -13.27
N LEU A 333 -14.37 -11.55 -13.81
CA LEU A 333 -15.60 -10.96 -14.38
C LEU A 333 -16.32 -10.12 -13.32
N TRP A 334 -16.73 -8.92 -13.71
CA TRP A 334 -17.46 -7.92 -12.91
C TRP A 334 -16.63 -7.23 -11.82
N TYR A 335 -15.35 -7.57 -11.70
CA TYR A 335 -14.42 -6.80 -10.86
C TYR A 335 -14.09 -5.45 -11.51
N ASP A 336 -13.68 -4.50 -10.70
CA ASP A 336 -13.19 -3.21 -11.18
C ASP A 336 -11.99 -3.43 -12.10
N ALA A 337 -11.96 -2.71 -13.20
CA ALA A 337 -10.88 -2.80 -14.17
C ALA A 337 -9.67 -1.96 -13.69
N ASP A 338 -9.18 -2.27 -12.49
CA ASP A 338 -7.98 -1.71 -11.87
C ASP A 338 -6.86 -2.73 -12.07
N MET A 339 -5.90 -2.41 -12.97
CA MET A 339 -4.92 -3.38 -13.48
C MET A 339 -3.57 -2.72 -13.76
N VAL A 340 -2.53 -3.54 -13.79
CA VAL A 340 -1.18 -3.10 -14.18
C VAL A 340 -0.56 -4.08 -15.17
N ILE A 341 0.03 -3.57 -16.25
CA ILE A 341 0.81 -4.35 -17.22
C ILE A 341 2.29 -4.25 -16.84
N VAL A 342 2.93 -5.41 -16.70
CA VAL A 342 4.32 -5.54 -16.24
C VAL A 342 5.15 -6.36 -17.21
N ASP A 343 6.31 -5.82 -17.58
CA ASP A 343 7.36 -6.55 -18.31
C ASP A 343 8.35 -7.17 -17.33
N MET A 344 8.41 -8.49 -17.27
CA MET A 344 9.33 -9.26 -16.44
C MET A 344 10.70 -9.50 -17.08
N THR A 345 10.91 -9.03 -18.33
CA THR A 345 12.16 -9.27 -19.09
C THR A 345 13.17 -8.13 -18.94
N THR A 346 12.84 -7.08 -18.20
CA THR A 346 13.71 -5.90 -18.02
C THR A 346 15.00 -6.24 -17.28
N ASP A 347 16.10 -5.59 -17.68
CA ASP A 347 17.39 -5.58 -16.98
C ASP A 347 17.73 -4.16 -16.44
N GLU A 348 16.72 -3.29 -16.32
CA GLU A 348 16.88 -1.93 -15.83
C GLU A 348 17.16 -1.92 -14.32
N VAL A 349 17.81 -0.86 -13.87
CA VAL A 349 17.98 -0.52 -12.45
C VAL A 349 17.09 0.66 -12.08
N ILE A 350 16.74 0.75 -10.81
CA ILE A 350 16.01 1.89 -10.26
C ILE A 350 16.94 3.10 -10.24
N SER A 351 16.51 4.23 -10.80
CA SER A 351 17.29 5.47 -10.89
C SER A 351 16.57 6.65 -10.23
N GLN A 352 17.35 7.49 -9.57
CA GLN A 352 16.92 8.79 -9.04
C GLN A 352 16.31 9.69 -10.11
N ASP A 353 16.86 9.65 -11.32
CA ASP A 353 16.41 10.50 -12.45
C ASP A 353 14.99 10.18 -12.90
N GLU A 354 14.46 9.01 -12.52
CA GLU A 354 13.09 8.59 -12.85
C GLU A 354 12.07 8.96 -11.78
N VAL A 355 12.49 9.50 -10.61
CA VAL A 355 11.60 9.74 -9.48
C VAL A 355 10.59 10.84 -9.78
N VAL A 356 9.32 10.49 -9.59
CA VAL A 356 8.16 11.36 -9.80
C VAL A 356 7.65 11.98 -8.49
N SER A 357 7.81 11.26 -7.38
CA SER A 357 7.49 11.77 -6.04
C SER A 357 8.18 13.11 -5.82
N LYS A 358 7.44 14.07 -5.27
CA LYS A 358 7.92 15.44 -5.02
C LYS A 358 9.14 15.52 -4.11
N CYS A 359 9.33 14.50 -3.26
CA CYS A 359 10.51 14.42 -2.40
C CYS A 359 11.84 14.29 -3.17
N GLY A 360 11.79 13.86 -4.45
CA GLY A 360 12.90 13.88 -5.41
C GLY A 360 13.97 12.83 -5.16
N TRP A 361 13.69 11.73 -4.47
CA TRP A 361 14.65 10.65 -4.25
C TRP A 361 13.98 9.30 -3.98
N THR A 362 14.73 8.20 -4.17
CA THR A 362 14.31 6.83 -3.83
C THR A 362 15.36 6.15 -2.93
N PRO A 363 14.93 5.31 -1.96
CA PRO A 363 15.86 4.52 -1.15
C PRO A 363 16.46 3.33 -1.93
N TYR A 364 15.97 3.04 -3.13
CA TYR A 364 16.34 1.86 -3.92
C TYR A 364 17.23 2.17 -5.12
N GLU A 365 17.88 3.34 -5.15
CA GLU A 365 18.86 3.71 -6.19
C GLU A 365 19.85 2.58 -6.47
N GLY A 366 19.99 2.18 -7.75
CA GLY A 366 20.90 1.13 -8.20
C GLY A 366 20.42 -0.31 -7.95
N PHE A 367 19.25 -0.50 -7.36
CA PHE A 367 18.65 -1.84 -7.27
C PHE A 367 18.12 -2.27 -8.64
N GLU A 368 18.35 -3.54 -9.01
CA GLU A 368 17.73 -4.13 -10.20
C GLU A 368 16.22 -4.16 -10.06
N LYS A 369 15.49 -3.73 -11.07
CA LYS A 369 14.05 -3.88 -11.17
C LYS A 369 13.72 -5.36 -11.35
N GLY A 370 12.78 -5.88 -10.58
CA GLY A 370 12.27 -7.24 -10.78
C GLY A 370 11.36 -7.35 -11.99
N GLY A 371 10.74 -6.24 -12.38
CA GLY A 371 9.91 -6.06 -13.56
C GLY A 371 9.69 -4.57 -13.78
N LYS A 372 9.34 -4.16 -15.00
CA LYS A 372 9.03 -2.78 -15.39
C LYS A 372 7.52 -2.58 -15.49
N ILE A 373 7.00 -1.57 -14.81
CA ILE A 373 5.60 -1.18 -14.96
C ILE A 373 5.44 -0.44 -16.28
N LEU A 374 4.68 -1.02 -17.21
CA LEU A 374 4.41 -0.42 -18.51
C LEU A 374 3.18 0.46 -18.49
N THR A 375 2.07 -0.06 -17.93
CA THR A 375 0.78 0.64 -17.97
C THR A 375 0.01 0.39 -16.68
N THR A 376 -0.53 1.47 -16.09
CA THR A 376 -1.46 1.39 -14.95
C THR A 376 -2.83 1.85 -15.40
N ILE A 377 -3.85 1.05 -15.07
CA ILE A 377 -5.24 1.22 -15.49
C ILE A 377 -6.11 1.31 -14.25
N VAL A 378 -6.96 2.34 -14.16
CA VAL A 378 -7.94 2.55 -13.09
C VAL A 378 -9.32 2.66 -13.69
N GLY A 379 -10.26 1.84 -13.24
CA GLY A 379 -11.63 1.84 -13.76
C GLY A 379 -11.70 1.71 -15.29
N GLY A 380 -10.80 0.91 -15.88
CA GLY A 380 -10.73 0.70 -17.32
C GLY A 380 -10.18 1.88 -18.12
N LYS A 381 -9.52 2.84 -17.48
CA LYS A 381 -8.85 3.98 -18.14
C LYS A 381 -7.37 3.98 -17.79
N VAL A 382 -6.53 4.21 -18.79
CA VAL A 382 -5.08 4.34 -18.60
C VAL A 382 -4.77 5.62 -17.83
N VAL A 383 -4.08 5.49 -16.69
CA VAL A 383 -3.62 6.64 -15.88
C VAL A 383 -2.13 6.89 -16.04
N TYR A 384 -1.36 5.82 -16.33
CA TYR A 384 0.08 5.89 -16.62
C TYR A 384 0.42 4.92 -17.74
N ASN A 385 1.27 5.35 -18.67
CA ASN A 385 1.78 4.52 -19.77
C ASN A 385 3.19 4.94 -20.16
N ASN A 386 4.17 4.07 -19.89
CA ASN A 386 5.58 4.26 -20.29
C ASN A 386 6.16 5.67 -20.04
N GLY A 387 5.97 6.23 -18.86
CA GLY A 387 6.46 7.55 -18.47
C GLY A 387 5.46 8.68 -18.62
N GLU A 388 4.32 8.45 -19.29
CA GLU A 388 3.30 9.47 -19.50
C GLU A 388 2.11 9.30 -18.54
N PHE A 389 1.68 10.40 -17.92
CA PHE A 389 0.48 10.47 -17.10
C PHE A 389 -0.68 11.01 -17.93
N ILE A 390 -1.75 10.20 -18.11
CA ILE A 390 -2.78 10.48 -19.11
C ILE A 390 -4.08 10.99 -18.47
N ASN A 391 -4.71 10.20 -17.63
CA ASN A 391 -6.00 10.51 -17.05
C ASN A 391 -5.90 10.69 -15.52
N LYS A 392 -6.21 11.89 -15.05
CA LYS A 392 -6.33 12.17 -13.61
C LYS A 392 -7.77 11.96 -13.16
N ILE A 393 -8.11 10.72 -12.77
CA ILE A 393 -9.49 10.26 -12.54
C ILE A 393 -9.69 9.60 -11.17
N GLY A 394 -8.68 9.65 -10.33
CA GLY A 394 -8.75 9.08 -8.99
C GLY A 394 -9.89 9.68 -8.17
N LYS A 395 -10.58 8.82 -7.45
CA LYS A 395 -11.70 9.19 -6.59
C LYS A 395 -11.62 8.44 -5.26
N GLU A 396 -12.30 8.99 -4.27
CA GLU A 396 -12.53 8.30 -3.01
C GLU A 396 -13.40 7.06 -3.23
N VAL A 397 -13.08 5.96 -2.55
CA VAL A 397 -13.77 4.66 -2.74
C VAL A 397 -14.64 4.25 -1.56
N ILE A 398 -14.66 5.03 -0.48
CA ILE A 398 -15.50 4.80 0.73
C ILE A 398 -16.20 6.10 1.08
#